data_74fe0bb2faefc036378cd27fb14128fd
#
_entry.id   74fe0bb2faefc036378cd27fb14128fd
#
_cell.length_a   1.000
_cell.length_b   1.000
_cell.length_c   1.000
_cell.angle_alpha   90.00
_cell.angle_beta   90.00
_cell.angle_gamma   90.00
#
_symmetry.space_group_name_H-M   'P 1'
#
loop_
_entity.id
_entity.type
_entity.pdbx_description
1 polymer ?
#
loop_
_entity_poly.entity_id
_entity_poly.type
_entity_poly.pdbx_seq_one_letter_code
_entity_poly.pdbx_strand_id
1 'polypeptide(L)'
;QRHIEMIKNLPAAELIAVCDVKPAADLRLPAEVPHYTSVEAMLAAHPSLDVVAIATPNGCHAQQALQVIAAGAHPIIEKPMALTRRDAEKVLHAALQKGKYVFGVMQNRYSPPSEWLKEVVDRGLLGEIYQVHVDCFWNRDDRYYYPGGWHGTKDLDGGTLFTQFSHFIDILYWLFGDITPTAVKLNNFNHAHSIQFEDSGMVQF
;
A
#
# COMPACT_ATOMS: atom_id res chain seq x y z
N GLN A 1 -10.43 -2.23 8.83
CA GLN A 1 -10.87 -1.70 10.15
C GLN A 1 -10.14 -0.41 10.52
N ARG A 2 -8.80 -0.32 10.40
CA ARG A 2 -8.02 0.90 10.73
C ARG A 2 -8.57 2.16 10.03
N HIS A 3 -8.85 2.09 8.72
CA HIS A 3 -9.41 3.23 7.97
C HIS A 3 -10.78 3.64 8.51
N ILE A 4 -11.64 2.67 8.88
CA ILE A 4 -12.94 2.96 9.49
C ILE A 4 -12.78 3.73 10.81
N GLU A 5 -11.88 3.28 11.68
CA GLU A 5 -11.58 3.92 12.95
C GLU A 5 -11.01 5.33 12.76
N MET A 6 -10.09 5.49 11.79
CA MET A 6 -9.52 6.80 11.44
C MET A 6 -10.58 7.78 10.95
N ILE A 7 -11.45 7.35 10.02
CA ILE A 7 -12.52 8.20 9.49
C ILE A 7 -13.48 8.64 10.62
N LYS A 8 -13.87 7.71 11.49
CA LYS A 8 -14.73 8.02 12.64
C LYS A 8 -14.14 9.03 13.61
N ASN A 9 -12.82 9.08 13.71
CA ASN A 9 -12.11 10.01 14.59
C ASN A 9 -11.78 11.36 13.92
N LEU A 10 -12.13 11.55 12.66
CA LEU A 10 -11.92 12.79 11.92
C LEU A 10 -13.22 13.60 11.87
N PRO A 11 -13.34 14.74 12.58
CA PRO A 11 -14.58 15.54 12.57
C PRO A 11 -15.02 16.06 11.20
N ALA A 12 -14.09 16.15 10.26
CA ALA A 12 -14.32 16.62 8.89
C ALA A 12 -14.62 15.48 7.89
N ALA A 13 -14.78 14.23 8.37
CA ALA A 13 -15.01 13.08 7.51
C ALA A 13 -16.19 12.25 7.99
N GLU A 14 -16.94 11.71 7.04
CA GLU A 14 -18.07 10.82 7.29
C GLU A 14 -17.85 9.48 6.57
N LEU A 15 -18.07 8.36 7.28
CA LEU A 15 -18.02 7.02 6.70
C LEU A 15 -19.35 6.70 6.01
N ILE A 16 -19.40 6.81 4.72
CA ILE A 16 -20.62 6.65 3.93
C ILE A 16 -20.93 5.17 3.62
N ALA A 17 -19.90 4.38 3.26
CA ALA A 17 -20.09 2.99 2.85
C ALA A 17 -18.80 2.18 3.04
N VAL A 18 -18.95 0.85 3.11
CA VAL A 18 -17.85 -0.10 3.14
C VAL A 18 -18.06 -1.15 2.04
N CYS A 19 -16.98 -1.50 1.34
CA CYS A 19 -16.95 -2.59 0.38
C CYS A 19 -15.93 -3.65 0.82
N ASP A 20 -16.39 -4.90 0.94
CA ASP A 20 -15.53 -6.06 1.20
C ASP A 20 -16.20 -7.30 0.62
N VAL A 21 -15.42 -8.23 0.06
CA VAL A 21 -15.95 -9.50 -0.47
C VAL A 21 -16.50 -10.42 0.62
N LYS A 22 -16.09 -10.21 1.86
CA LYS A 22 -16.61 -10.96 3.03
C LYS A 22 -18.01 -10.48 3.36
N PRO A 23 -18.88 -11.37 3.87
CA PRO A 23 -20.19 -10.98 4.38
C PRO A 23 -20.10 -9.94 5.50
N ALA A 24 -21.08 -9.04 5.58
CA ALA A 24 -21.12 -8.00 6.62
C ALA A 24 -21.06 -8.59 8.05
N ALA A 25 -21.63 -9.77 8.25
CA ALA A 25 -21.62 -10.47 9.54
C ALA A 25 -20.20 -10.85 10.02
N ASP A 26 -19.25 -11.02 9.09
CA ASP A 26 -17.86 -11.36 9.40
C ASP A 26 -16.99 -10.11 9.60
N LEU A 27 -17.58 -8.93 9.39
CA LEU A 27 -16.92 -7.64 9.50
C LEU A 27 -17.45 -6.88 10.73
N ARG A 28 -16.57 -6.18 11.43
CA ARG A 28 -16.97 -5.31 12.55
C ARG A 28 -17.37 -3.93 11.99
N LEU A 29 -18.51 -3.88 11.30
CA LEU A 29 -19.03 -2.65 10.72
C LEU A 29 -20.00 -1.97 11.69
N PRO A 30 -20.08 -0.62 11.66
CA PRO A 30 -21.19 0.11 12.28
C PRO A 30 -22.50 -0.30 11.62
N ALA A 31 -23.56 -0.47 12.42
CA ALA A 31 -24.85 -0.95 11.93
C ALA A 31 -25.50 -0.04 10.87
N GLU A 32 -25.20 1.26 10.98
CA GLU A 32 -25.71 2.30 10.11
C GLU A 32 -25.00 2.41 8.76
N VAL A 33 -23.82 1.79 8.60
CA VAL A 33 -23.00 1.92 7.40
C VAL A 33 -23.32 0.81 6.40
N PRO A 34 -23.80 1.14 5.19
CA PRO A 34 -24.12 0.16 4.17
C PRO A 34 -22.86 -0.59 3.72
N HIS A 35 -23.05 -1.90 3.50
CA HIS A 35 -22.01 -2.82 3.04
C HIS A 35 -22.29 -3.28 1.62
N TYR A 36 -21.24 -3.32 0.82
CA TYR A 36 -21.24 -3.78 -0.58
C TYR A 36 -20.19 -4.88 -0.78
N THR A 37 -20.46 -5.81 -1.68
CA THR A 37 -19.49 -6.86 -2.07
C THR A 37 -18.81 -6.55 -3.41
N SER A 38 -19.19 -5.45 -4.06
CA SER A 38 -18.62 -4.98 -5.33
C SER A 38 -18.34 -3.49 -5.26
N VAL A 39 -17.15 -3.09 -5.72
CA VAL A 39 -16.74 -1.68 -5.79
C VAL A 39 -17.66 -0.90 -6.73
N GLU A 40 -18.02 -1.49 -7.86
CA GLU A 40 -18.92 -0.90 -8.86
C GLU A 40 -20.29 -0.61 -8.25
N ALA A 41 -20.85 -1.56 -7.50
CA ALA A 41 -22.15 -1.39 -6.84
C ALA A 41 -22.11 -0.27 -5.80
N MET A 42 -21.04 -0.21 -5.00
CA MET A 42 -20.84 0.86 -4.03
C MET A 42 -20.74 2.23 -4.71
N LEU A 43 -19.91 2.36 -5.73
CA LEU A 43 -19.71 3.61 -6.46
C LEU A 43 -21.01 4.08 -7.17
N ALA A 44 -21.77 3.14 -7.73
CA ALA A 44 -23.05 3.44 -8.37
C ALA A 44 -24.13 3.92 -7.36
N ALA A 45 -24.14 3.33 -6.16
CA ALA A 45 -25.06 3.73 -5.09
C ALA A 45 -24.69 5.07 -4.44
N HIS A 46 -23.40 5.46 -4.50
CA HIS A 46 -22.89 6.67 -3.86
C HIS A 46 -22.07 7.53 -4.86
N PRO A 47 -22.72 8.16 -5.84
CA PRO A 47 -22.00 8.91 -6.90
C PRO A 47 -21.35 10.22 -6.42
N SER A 48 -21.61 10.64 -5.20
CA SER A 48 -21.08 11.87 -4.59
C SER A 48 -19.95 11.61 -3.59
N LEU A 49 -19.33 10.42 -3.60
CA LEU A 49 -18.18 10.16 -2.74
C LEU A 49 -17.01 11.08 -3.12
N ASP A 50 -16.46 11.76 -2.13
CA ASP A 50 -15.25 12.58 -2.32
C ASP A 50 -14.01 11.71 -2.38
N VAL A 51 -13.91 10.71 -1.49
CA VAL A 51 -12.71 9.90 -1.27
C VAL A 51 -13.08 8.44 -1.07
N VAL A 52 -12.25 7.55 -1.62
CA VAL A 52 -12.36 6.09 -1.38
C VAL A 52 -11.00 5.54 -0.93
N ALA A 53 -10.97 4.96 0.27
CA ALA A 53 -9.79 4.25 0.77
C ALA A 53 -9.76 2.81 0.24
N ILE A 54 -8.68 2.44 -0.44
CA ILE A 54 -8.45 1.13 -1.04
C ILE A 54 -7.45 0.38 -0.16
N ALA A 55 -7.91 -0.69 0.50
CA ALA A 55 -7.13 -1.51 1.42
C ALA A 55 -7.38 -3.02 1.15
N THR A 56 -7.50 -3.36 -0.10
CA THR A 56 -7.66 -4.72 -0.63
C THR A 56 -6.30 -5.42 -0.82
N PRO A 57 -6.23 -6.64 -1.34
CA PRO A 57 -4.97 -7.23 -1.77
C PRO A 57 -4.23 -6.36 -2.80
N ASN A 58 -2.90 -6.31 -2.72
CA ASN A 58 -2.05 -5.39 -3.48
C ASN A 58 -2.32 -5.39 -4.99
N GLY A 59 -2.56 -6.57 -5.58
CA GLY A 59 -2.84 -6.71 -7.02
C GLY A 59 -4.15 -6.07 -7.47
N CYS A 60 -5.07 -5.77 -6.55
CA CYS A 60 -6.36 -5.12 -6.85
C CYS A 60 -6.27 -3.59 -6.85
N HIS A 61 -5.25 -3.01 -6.23
CA HIS A 61 -5.17 -1.58 -5.94
C HIS A 61 -5.32 -0.70 -7.20
N ALA A 62 -4.51 -0.96 -8.21
CA ALA A 62 -4.51 -0.12 -9.42
C ALA A 62 -5.83 -0.15 -10.17
N GLN A 63 -6.44 -1.34 -10.33
CA GLN A 63 -7.73 -1.47 -10.99
C GLN A 63 -8.84 -0.73 -10.23
N GLN A 64 -8.90 -0.92 -8.92
CA GLN A 64 -9.89 -0.25 -8.07
C GLN A 64 -9.69 1.26 -8.04
N ALA A 65 -8.43 1.73 -8.02
CA ALA A 65 -8.14 3.15 -8.11
C ALA A 65 -8.65 3.77 -9.43
N LEU A 66 -8.50 3.07 -10.55
CA LEU A 66 -9.05 3.52 -11.84
C LEU A 66 -10.58 3.60 -11.81
N GLN A 67 -11.28 2.65 -11.18
CA GLN A 67 -12.74 2.68 -11.00
C GLN A 67 -13.18 3.87 -10.14
N VAL A 68 -12.48 4.12 -9.04
CA VAL A 68 -12.73 5.26 -8.15
C VAL A 68 -12.55 6.59 -8.87
N ILE A 69 -11.45 6.75 -9.62
CA ILE A 69 -11.18 7.94 -10.42
C ILE A 69 -12.26 8.14 -11.51
N ALA A 70 -12.65 7.06 -12.19
CA ALA A 70 -13.70 7.11 -13.22
C ALA A 70 -15.05 7.56 -12.64
N ALA A 71 -15.38 7.15 -11.41
CA ALA A 71 -16.57 7.57 -10.66
C ALA A 71 -16.49 9.01 -10.12
N GLY A 72 -15.34 9.67 -10.22
CA GLY A 72 -15.18 11.07 -9.81
C GLY A 72 -14.73 11.26 -8.37
N ALA A 73 -14.29 10.23 -7.68
CA ALA A 73 -13.72 10.29 -6.34
C ALA A 73 -12.18 10.29 -6.34
N HIS A 74 -11.57 10.67 -5.21
CA HIS A 74 -10.15 10.64 -4.97
C HIS A 74 -9.75 9.31 -4.30
N PRO A 75 -8.85 8.47 -4.88
CA PRO A 75 -8.39 7.27 -4.21
C PRO A 75 -7.31 7.56 -3.17
N ILE A 76 -7.46 6.97 -1.98
CA ILE A 76 -6.39 6.75 -1.00
C ILE A 76 -6.00 5.28 -1.11
N ILE A 77 -4.78 5.00 -1.52
CA ILE A 77 -4.34 3.64 -1.86
C ILE A 77 -3.33 3.16 -0.82
N GLU A 78 -3.62 2.02 -0.19
CA GLU A 78 -2.64 1.34 0.64
C GLU A 78 -1.41 0.92 -0.17
N LYS A 79 -0.31 0.81 0.52
CA LYS A 79 0.94 0.38 -0.11
C LYS A 79 0.91 -1.13 -0.46
N PRO A 80 1.54 -1.49 -1.58
CA PRO A 80 2.04 -0.64 -2.65
C PRO A 80 0.90 -0.08 -3.50
N MET A 81 1.10 1.08 -4.09
CA MET A 81 0.07 1.69 -4.97
C MET A 81 -0.31 0.80 -6.14
N ALA A 82 0.64 0.04 -6.67
CA ALA A 82 0.47 -0.95 -7.74
C ALA A 82 1.61 -1.96 -7.70
N LEU A 83 1.45 -3.12 -8.34
CA LEU A 83 2.50 -4.13 -8.50
C LEU A 83 3.41 -3.92 -9.71
N THR A 84 3.04 -3.01 -10.61
CA THR A 84 3.86 -2.65 -11.77
C THR A 84 3.94 -1.14 -11.93
N ARG A 85 5.08 -0.66 -12.43
CA ARG A 85 5.25 0.75 -12.81
C ARG A 85 4.19 1.19 -13.83
N ARG A 86 3.91 0.35 -14.83
CA ARG A 86 2.92 0.63 -15.86
C ARG A 86 1.52 0.89 -15.28
N ASP A 87 1.11 0.12 -14.28
CA ASP A 87 -0.20 0.29 -13.66
C ASP A 87 -0.24 1.50 -12.74
N ALA A 88 0.85 1.80 -12.03
CA ALA A 88 0.99 3.05 -11.31
C ALA A 88 0.87 4.27 -12.23
N GLU A 89 1.59 4.28 -13.36
CA GLU A 89 1.53 5.34 -14.37
C GLU A 89 0.12 5.51 -14.95
N LYS A 90 -0.62 4.41 -15.20
CA LYS A 90 -2.03 4.49 -15.64
C LYS A 90 -2.92 5.18 -14.61
N VAL A 91 -2.77 4.83 -13.33
CA VAL A 91 -3.54 5.45 -12.25
C VAL A 91 -3.27 6.95 -12.18
N LEU A 92 -2.00 7.36 -12.19
CA LEU A 92 -1.60 8.76 -12.16
C LEU A 92 -2.10 9.53 -13.39
N HIS A 93 -1.99 8.93 -14.59
CA HIS A 93 -2.49 9.54 -15.82
C HIS A 93 -4.01 9.72 -15.79
N ALA A 94 -4.76 8.70 -15.38
CA ALA A 94 -6.22 8.79 -15.25
C ALA A 94 -6.65 9.86 -14.25
N ALA A 95 -5.96 9.97 -13.13
CA ALA A 95 -6.23 10.99 -12.12
C ALA A 95 -5.98 12.40 -12.67
N LEU A 96 -4.86 12.60 -13.36
CA LEU A 96 -4.55 13.87 -14.01
C LEU A 96 -5.63 14.28 -15.04
N GLN A 97 -6.06 13.36 -15.90
CA GLN A 97 -7.11 13.59 -16.90
C GLN A 97 -8.46 13.96 -16.27
N LYS A 98 -8.76 13.46 -15.08
CA LYS A 98 -10.00 13.71 -14.36
C LYS A 98 -9.90 14.83 -13.31
N GLY A 99 -8.75 15.47 -13.17
CA GLY A 99 -8.52 16.49 -12.13
C GLY A 99 -8.64 15.91 -10.71
N LYS A 100 -8.20 14.67 -10.50
CA LYS A 100 -8.24 13.98 -9.21
C LYS A 100 -6.85 13.83 -8.61
N TYR A 101 -6.80 13.80 -7.29
CA TYR A 101 -5.59 13.49 -6.54
C TYR A 101 -5.55 12.00 -6.21
N VAL A 102 -4.34 11.43 -6.17
CA VAL A 102 -4.06 10.07 -5.71
C VAL A 102 -3.18 10.17 -4.47
N PHE A 103 -3.61 9.52 -3.39
CA PHE A 103 -2.88 9.50 -2.13
C PHE A 103 -2.35 8.09 -1.88
N GLY A 104 -1.02 7.94 -1.87
CA GLY A 104 -0.36 6.70 -1.48
C GLY A 104 -0.08 6.67 0.02
N VAL A 105 -0.44 5.58 0.68
CA VAL A 105 -0.21 5.43 2.12
C VAL A 105 1.21 4.96 2.38
N MET A 106 2.08 5.86 2.84
CA MET A 106 3.46 5.58 3.28
C MET A 106 3.63 5.98 4.74
N GLN A 107 2.90 5.28 5.62
CA GLN A 107 2.76 5.65 7.04
C GLN A 107 4.08 5.68 7.82
N ASN A 108 5.10 4.92 7.40
CA ASN A 108 6.39 4.90 8.11
C ASN A 108 7.12 6.24 8.05
N ARG A 109 6.85 7.09 7.05
CA ARG A 109 7.41 8.45 7.00
C ARG A 109 6.97 9.32 8.17
N TYR A 110 5.80 9.04 8.75
CA TYR A 110 5.17 9.80 9.83
C TYR A 110 5.43 9.18 11.21
N SER A 111 6.31 8.19 11.30
CA SER A 111 6.74 7.68 12.61
C SER A 111 7.77 8.64 13.24
N PRO A 112 7.73 8.88 14.56
CA PRO A 112 8.67 9.81 15.19
C PRO A 112 10.14 9.53 14.90
N PRO A 113 10.62 8.27 14.85
CA PRO A 113 12.02 8.00 14.47
C PRO A 113 12.33 8.40 13.01
N SER A 114 11.38 8.19 12.08
CA SER A 114 11.59 8.54 10.67
C SER A 114 11.60 10.05 10.45
N GLU A 115 10.68 10.77 11.09
CA GLU A 115 10.64 12.24 11.04
C GLU A 115 11.91 12.86 11.64
N TRP A 116 12.36 12.35 12.79
CA TRP A 116 13.62 12.76 13.39
C TRP A 116 14.82 12.50 12.47
N LEU A 117 14.91 11.30 11.88
CA LEU A 117 16.00 10.97 10.96
C LEU A 117 15.98 11.87 9.72
N LYS A 118 14.78 12.17 9.18
CA LYS A 118 14.62 13.11 8.06
C LYS A 118 15.17 14.50 8.42
N GLU A 119 14.82 15.01 9.60
CA GLU A 119 15.35 16.29 10.07
C GLU A 119 16.89 16.28 10.19
N VAL A 120 17.47 15.21 10.73
CA VAL A 120 18.92 15.04 10.84
C VAL A 120 19.61 15.09 9.48
N VAL A 121 19.05 14.38 8.50
CA VAL A 121 19.57 14.34 7.12
C VAL A 121 19.42 15.70 6.44
N ASP A 122 18.23 16.31 6.48
CA ASP A 122 17.93 17.57 5.81
C ASP A 122 18.77 18.74 6.35
N ARG A 123 19.10 18.71 7.63
CA ARG A 123 19.96 19.71 8.28
C ARG A 123 21.45 19.44 8.07
N GLY A 124 21.81 18.38 7.37
CA GLY A 124 23.21 18.03 7.11
C GLY A 124 24.02 17.69 8.37
N LEU A 125 23.36 17.26 9.47
CA LEU A 125 24.04 17.01 10.74
C LEU A 125 24.99 15.80 10.69
N LEU A 126 24.83 14.92 9.71
CA LEU A 126 25.74 13.78 9.48
C LEU A 126 26.92 14.15 8.55
N GLY A 127 26.94 15.36 8.00
CA GLY A 127 27.88 15.72 6.96
C GLY A 127 27.63 14.96 5.65
N GLU A 128 28.70 14.67 4.93
CA GLU A 128 28.61 13.89 3.69
C GLU A 128 28.39 12.39 4.00
N ILE A 129 27.33 11.81 3.42
CA ILE A 129 26.94 10.42 3.67
C ILE A 129 27.57 9.55 2.58
N TYR A 130 28.52 8.70 2.95
CA TYR A 130 29.25 7.83 2.01
C TYR A 130 28.61 6.46 1.83
N GLN A 131 27.89 5.99 2.83
CA GLN A 131 27.27 4.66 2.80
C GLN A 131 26.04 4.61 3.70
N VAL A 132 25.03 3.90 3.24
CA VAL A 132 23.84 3.55 4.02
C VAL A 132 23.65 2.04 3.97
N HIS A 133 23.44 1.42 5.12
CA HIS A 133 23.15 0.01 5.25
C HIS A 133 21.87 -0.19 6.04
N VAL A 134 20.94 -1.00 5.50
CA VAL A 134 19.65 -1.32 6.12
C VAL A 134 19.46 -2.82 6.14
N ASP A 135 19.34 -3.39 7.33
CA ASP A 135 18.96 -4.78 7.54
C ASP A 135 17.51 -4.87 8.01
N CYS A 136 16.74 -5.71 7.33
CA CYS A 136 15.34 -5.94 7.64
C CYS A 136 15.10 -7.44 7.84
N PHE A 137 14.75 -7.81 9.05
CA PHE A 137 14.42 -9.19 9.41
C PHE A 137 12.99 -9.28 9.90
N TRP A 138 12.17 -9.99 9.15
CA TRP A 138 10.76 -10.17 9.47
C TRP A 138 10.38 -11.64 9.36
N ASN A 139 10.01 -12.25 10.47
CA ASN A 139 9.52 -13.61 10.45
C ASN A 139 8.09 -13.66 9.89
N ARG A 140 7.90 -14.47 8.86
CA ARG A 140 6.60 -14.87 8.32
C ARG A 140 6.57 -16.38 8.24
N ASP A 141 5.50 -16.99 8.70
CA ASP A 141 5.32 -18.44 8.73
C ASP A 141 4.02 -18.84 8.00
N ASP A 142 3.66 -20.12 8.06
CA ASP A 142 2.47 -20.69 7.41
C ASP A 142 1.15 -20.08 7.89
N ARG A 143 1.13 -19.40 9.03
CA ARG A 143 -0.05 -18.64 9.50
C ARG A 143 -0.25 -17.37 8.68
N TYR A 144 0.82 -16.80 8.14
CA TYR A 144 0.77 -15.65 7.24
C TYR A 144 0.53 -16.09 5.80
N TYR A 145 1.20 -17.16 5.36
CA TYR A 145 1.11 -17.72 4.01
C TYR A 145 0.18 -18.93 3.95
N TYR A 146 -1.02 -18.84 4.53
CA TYR A 146 -1.94 -19.96 4.58
C TYR A 146 -2.57 -20.26 3.20
N PRO A 147 -2.86 -21.56 2.90
CA PRO A 147 -3.49 -21.94 1.63
C PRO A 147 -4.84 -21.26 1.43
N GLY A 148 -5.05 -20.69 0.24
CA GLY A 148 -6.26 -19.93 -0.10
C GLY A 148 -6.25 -18.47 0.34
N GLY A 149 -5.21 -18.01 1.04
CA GLY A 149 -4.94 -16.59 1.27
C GLY A 149 -4.38 -15.91 0.03
N TRP A 150 -4.37 -14.58 0.04
CA TRP A 150 -3.77 -13.81 -1.05
C TRP A 150 -2.25 -13.58 -0.85
N HIS A 151 -1.79 -13.68 0.41
CA HIS A 151 -0.37 -13.60 0.71
C HIS A 151 0.40 -14.77 0.09
N GLY A 152 1.59 -14.49 -0.39
CA GLY A 152 2.43 -15.48 -1.05
C GLY A 152 2.12 -15.69 -2.53
N THR A 153 1.05 -15.11 -3.08
CA THR A 153 0.71 -15.21 -4.49
C THR A 153 1.34 -14.07 -5.29
N LYS A 154 1.87 -14.36 -6.48
CA LYS A 154 2.54 -13.36 -7.30
C LYS A 154 1.59 -12.25 -7.75
N ASP A 155 0.37 -12.60 -8.08
CA ASP A 155 -0.60 -11.66 -8.68
C ASP A 155 -1.28 -10.75 -7.67
N LEU A 156 -1.44 -11.19 -6.41
CA LEU A 156 -2.14 -10.42 -5.39
C LEU A 156 -1.19 -9.81 -4.34
N ASP A 157 -0.10 -10.50 -3.99
CA ASP A 157 0.91 -10.02 -3.04
C ASP A 157 2.02 -9.23 -3.75
N GLY A 158 2.54 -9.78 -4.84
CA GLY A 158 3.58 -9.17 -5.66
C GLY A 158 5.00 -9.50 -5.27
N GLY A 159 5.25 -9.90 -4.02
CA GLY A 159 6.56 -10.27 -3.51
C GLY A 159 6.97 -9.53 -2.24
N THR A 160 8.04 -10.01 -1.63
CA THR A 160 8.55 -9.51 -0.36
C THR A 160 8.94 -8.04 -0.42
N LEU A 161 9.53 -7.60 -1.53
CA LEU A 161 9.92 -6.20 -1.74
C LEU A 161 8.71 -5.26 -1.85
N PHE A 162 7.58 -5.73 -2.39
CA PHE A 162 6.35 -4.94 -2.50
C PHE A 162 5.58 -4.88 -1.18
N THR A 163 5.51 -5.98 -0.45
CA THR A 163 4.62 -6.10 0.71
C THR A 163 5.31 -5.69 2.01
N GLN A 164 6.46 -6.28 2.33
CA GLN A 164 7.15 -6.01 3.59
C GLN A 164 8.17 -4.87 3.46
N PHE A 165 9.03 -4.94 2.46
CA PHE A 165 10.19 -4.04 2.37
C PHE A 165 9.94 -2.75 1.59
N SER A 166 8.77 -2.57 0.99
CA SER A 166 8.39 -1.31 0.35
C SER A 166 8.52 -0.10 1.27
N HIS A 167 8.26 -0.26 2.57
CA HIS A 167 8.43 0.81 3.55
C HIS A 167 9.89 1.26 3.70
N PHE A 168 10.83 0.32 3.66
CA PHE A 168 12.26 0.64 3.81
C PHE A 168 12.83 1.23 2.52
N ILE A 169 12.40 0.71 1.38
CA ILE A 169 12.74 1.29 0.06
C ILE A 169 12.20 2.73 -0.02
N ASP A 170 10.98 2.96 0.43
CA ASP A 170 10.36 4.28 0.48
C ASP A 170 11.10 5.24 1.41
N ILE A 171 11.51 4.79 2.60
CA ILE A 171 12.30 5.60 3.54
C ILE A 171 13.66 5.95 2.95
N LEU A 172 14.35 5.02 2.29
CA LEU A 172 15.62 5.30 1.62
C LEU A 172 15.46 6.37 0.53
N TYR A 173 14.43 6.21 -0.33
CA TYR A 173 14.10 7.19 -1.35
C TYR A 173 13.76 8.57 -0.74
N TRP A 174 12.98 8.59 0.33
CA TRP A 174 12.56 9.84 1.00
C TRP A 174 13.72 10.56 1.68
N LEU A 175 14.68 9.83 2.25
CA LEU A 175 15.84 10.40 2.93
C LEU A 175 16.94 10.85 1.97
N PHE A 176 17.21 10.06 0.91
CA PHE A 176 18.41 10.20 0.09
C PHE A 176 18.14 10.50 -1.39
N GLY A 177 16.85 10.55 -1.80
CA GLY A 177 16.47 10.79 -3.19
C GLY A 177 16.47 9.53 -4.05
N ASP A 178 16.68 9.71 -5.36
CA ASP A 178 16.63 8.62 -6.34
C ASP A 178 17.65 7.53 -6.05
N ILE A 179 17.18 6.29 -6.04
CA ILE A 179 18.00 5.10 -5.88
C ILE A 179 17.95 4.25 -7.15
N THR A 180 19.12 3.81 -7.62
CA THR A 180 19.23 2.97 -8.81
C THR A 180 19.91 1.66 -8.43
N PRO A 181 19.20 0.51 -8.48
CA PRO A 181 19.79 -0.77 -8.14
C PRO A 181 20.96 -1.10 -9.08
N THR A 182 22.11 -1.44 -8.52
CA THR A 182 23.32 -1.85 -9.25
C THR A 182 23.53 -3.35 -9.21
N ALA A 183 23.10 -4.01 -8.13
CA ALA A 183 23.12 -5.46 -8.00
C ALA A 183 21.94 -5.94 -7.17
N VAL A 184 21.32 -7.03 -7.61
CA VAL A 184 20.18 -7.65 -6.92
C VAL A 184 20.40 -9.16 -6.87
N LYS A 185 20.27 -9.73 -5.67
CA LYS A 185 20.29 -11.17 -5.47
C LYS A 185 19.12 -11.57 -4.59
N LEU A 186 18.16 -12.27 -5.17
CA LEU A 186 16.94 -12.73 -4.50
C LEU A 186 16.93 -14.25 -4.48
N ASN A 187 16.39 -14.84 -3.42
CA ASN A 187 16.25 -16.28 -3.29
C ASN A 187 15.04 -16.65 -2.41
N ASN A 188 14.61 -17.89 -2.53
CA ASN A 188 13.64 -18.49 -1.62
C ASN A 188 14.31 -19.64 -0.88
N PHE A 189 14.64 -19.46 0.39
CA PHE A 189 15.35 -20.44 1.19
C PHE A 189 14.43 -21.34 2.01
N ASN A 190 13.28 -20.82 2.46
CA ASN A 190 12.46 -21.54 3.44
C ASN A 190 10.97 -21.66 3.05
N HIS A 191 10.48 -20.88 2.10
CA HIS A 191 9.05 -20.79 1.79
C HIS A 191 8.68 -21.29 0.39
N ALA A 192 9.55 -22.07 -0.27
CA ALA A 192 9.29 -22.56 -1.63
C ALA A 192 8.00 -23.40 -1.77
N HIS A 193 7.49 -23.93 -0.66
CA HIS A 193 6.25 -24.71 -0.59
C HIS A 193 4.99 -23.84 -0.43
N SER A 194 5.11 -22.58 -0.04
CA SER A 194 3.98 -21.72 0.34
C SER A 194 3.89 -20.39 -0.41
N ILE A 195 4.99 -19.94 -1.05
CA ILE A 195 5.01 -18.65 -1.76
C ILE A 195 5.59 -18.77 -3.18
N GLN A 196 5.22 -17.86 -4.07
CA GLN A 196 5.57 -17.87 -5.50
C GLN A 196 6.73 -16.92 -5.85
N PHE A 197 7.41 -16.37 -4.85
CA PHE A 197 8.46 -15.37 -5.01
C PHE A 197 9.59 -15.57 -3.97
N GLU A 198 10.50 -14.65 -3.89
CA GLU A 198 11.61 -14.65 -2.93
C GLU A 198 11.16 -14.44 -1.48
N ASP A 199 11.85 -15.06 -0.53
CA ASP A 199 11.72 -14.77 0.91
C ASP A 199 12.95 -14.04 1.48
N SER A 200 14.01 -13.95 0.71
CA SER A 200 15.28 -13.38 1.13
C SER A 200 15.96 -12.66 -0.03
N GLY A 201 16.70 -11.61 0.27
CA GLY A 201 17.42 -10.89 -0.77
C GLY A 201 18.41 -9.88 -0.27
N MET A 202 19.30 -9.48 -1.18
CA MET A 202 20.20 -8.35 -1.03
C MET A 202 20.05 -7.45 -2.25
N VAL A 203 19.97 -6.16 -2.01
CA VAL A 203 19.91 -5.14 -3.07
C VAL A 203 20.97 -4.09 -2.78
N GLN A 204 21.80 -3.80 -3.79
CA GLN A 204 22.78 -2.73 -3.76
C GLN A 204 22.31 -1.62 -4.71
N PHE A 205 22.36 -0.40 -4.23
CA PHE A 205 21.98 0.81 -4.98
C PHE A 205 23.20 1.66 -5.29
#